data_f41e4545e37b8077673ac6553247921d
#
_entry.id   f41e4545e37b8077673ac6553247921d
#
_cell.length_a   1.000
_cell.length_b   1.000
_cell.length_c   1.000
_cell.angle_alpha   90.00
_cell.angle_beta   90.00
_cell.angle_gamma   90.00
#
_symmetry.space_group_name_H-M   'P 1'
#
loop_
_entity.id
_entity.type
_entity.pdbx_description
1 polymer ?
#
loop_
_entity_poly.entity_id
_entity_poly.type
_entity_poly.pdbx_seq_one_letter_code
_entity_poly.pdbx_strand_id
1 'polypeptide(L)'
;MSLRLGDIAPDFQAESTLGHISFHEWIGDSWALFFSHPADFTPVCTTELGKTASLNGEFTKRGVKVIAISVDSLESHNKWVPDIEEVNSVHLNFPIIADPEKTVALLYDMIHPNASEKATVRSVFIIGPDKKIKLTLTYPASTGRNFTEILRVIDSLQLTANYQVATPADWVYGEDVIITPAVSDADAVAKFPKGFTSVKPYLRKTPQPNL
;
A
#
# COMPACT_ATOMS: atom_id res chain seq x y z
N MET A 1 19.10 -4.04 6.02
CA MET A 1 19.36 -3.22 4.80
C MET A 1 18.00 -2.75 4.32
N SER A 2 17.78 -1.45 4.21
CA SER A 2 16.47 -0.90 3.87
C SER A 2 16.07 -1.28 2.44
N LEU A 3 14.82 -1.71 2.24
CA LEU A 3 14.26 -2.03 0.93
C LEU A 3 14.05 -0.77 0.10
N ARG A 4 14.38 -0.83 -1.19
CA ARG A 4 14.31 0.30 -2.12
C ARG A 4 13.21 0.07 -3.16
N LEU A 5 12.79 1.16 -3.80
CA LEU A 5 11.87 1.05 -4.94
C LEU A 5 12.49 0.19 -6.04
N GLY A 6 11.72 -0.77 -6.54
CA GLY A 6 12.15 -1.73 -7.55
C GLY A 6 12.79 -3.01 -7.01
N ASP A 7 13.17 -3.07 -5.74
CA ASP A 7 13.63 -4.30 -5.10
C ASP A 7 12.49 -5.33 -5.08
N ILE A 8 12.83 -6.61 -5.16
CA ILE A 8 11.89 -7.69 -4.90
C ILE A 8 11.52 -7.66 -3.43
N ALA A 9 10.23 -7.59 -3.13
CA ALA A 9 9.71 -7.74 -1.77
C ALA A 9 10.13 -9.14 -1.25
N PRO A 10 10.82 -9.23 -0.12
CA PRO A 10 11.23 -10.52 0.42
C PRO A 10 10.03 -11.46 0.62
N ASP A 11 10.17 -12.71 0.22
CA ASP A 11 9.19 -13.75 0.54
C ASP A 11 9.33 -14.21 1.98
N PHE A 12 8.24 -14.62 2.59
CA PHE A 12 8.22 -15.16 3.95
C PHE A 12 7.02 -16.07 4.17
N GLN A 13 7.09 -16.85 5.25
CA GLN A 13 5.97 -17.62 5.78
C GLN A 13 5.68 -17.16 7.20
N ALA A 14 4.41 -17.00 7.55
CA ALA A 14 4.00 -16.54 8.88
C ALA A 14 2.57 -16.99 9.22
N GLU A 15 2.30 -17.10 10.51
CA GLU A 15 0.95 -17.28 11.04
C GLU A 15 0.20 -15.95 11.06
N SER A 16 -1.09 -15.99 10.77
CA SER A 16 -1.96 -14.82 10.78
C SER A 16 -3.33 -15.13 11.36
N THR A 17 -4.12 -14.09 11.60
CA THR A 17 -5.52 -14.22 12.06
C THR A 17 -6.43 -14.98 11.08
N LEU A 18 -6.02 -15.14 9.84
CA LEU A 18 -6.75 -15.90 8.81
C LEU A 18 -5.99 -17.17 8.35
N GLY A 19 -5.09 -17.68 9.20
CA GLY A 19 -4.30 -18.89 8.97
C GLY A 19 -2.89 -18.62 8.49
N HIS A 20 -2.19 -19.70 8.08
CA HIS A 20 -0.82 -19.64 7.61
C HIS A 20 -0.73 -18.95 6.25
N ILE A 21 0.26 -18.08 6.09
CA ILE A 21 0.50 -17.32 4.85
C ILE A 21 1.89 -17.62 4.32
N SER A 22 1.96 -17.98 3.03
CA SER A 22 3.13 -17.97 2.17
C SER A 22 3.02 -16.72 1.31
N PHE A 23 3.81 -15.69 1.57
CA PHE A 23 3.49 -14.31 1.16
C PHE A 23 3.42 -14.12 -0.36
N HIS A 24 4.41 -14.60 -1.11
CA HIS A 24 4.40 -14.47 -2.58
C HIS A 24 3.29 -15.29 -3.23
N GLU A 25 2.99 -16.48 -2.71
CA GLU A 25 1.88 -17.30 -3.15
C GLU A 25 0.54 -16.62 -2.82
N TRP A 26 0.43 -16.07 -1.60
CA TRP A 26 -0.76 -15.34 -1.15
C TRP A 26 -1.05 -14.10 -2.00
N ILE A 27 -0.03 -13.30 -2.37
CA ILE A 27 -0.21 -12.16 -3.28
C ILE A 27 -0.71 -12.65 -4.64
N GLY A 28 -0.13 -13.73 -5.20
CA GLY A 28 -0.41 -14.16 -6.58
C GLY A 28 -0.10 -13.04 -7.57
N ASP A 29 -1.00 -12.80 -8.51
CA ASP A 29 -0.88 -11.73 -9.52
C ASP A 29 -1.56 -10.41 -9.09
N SER A 30 -1.87 -10.26 -7.80
CA SER A 30 -2.49 -9.06 -7.26
C SER A 30 -1.45 -8.01 -6.85
N TRP A 31 -1.90 -6.78 -6.69
CA TRP A 31 -1.19 -5.79 -5.90
C TRP A 31 -1.35 -6.11 -4.41
N ALA A 32 -0.42 -5.64 -3.57
CA ALA A 32 -0.55 -5.75 -2.13
C ALA A 32 -0.28 -4.42 -1.41
N LEU A 33 -1.09 -4.15 -0.40
CA LEU A 33 -0.83 -3.19 0.66
C LEU A 33 -0.35 -3.98 1.87
N PHE A 34 0.96 -3.91 2.16
CA PHE A 34 1.57 -4.51 3.34
C PHE A 34 1.96 -3.41 4.32
N PHE A 35 1.44 -3.45 5.54
CA PHE A 35 1.70 -2.39 6.51
C PHE A 35 1.87 -2.91 7.93
N SER A 36 2.75 -2.27 8.70
CA SER A 36 2.96 -2.58 10.10
C SER A 36 2.21 -1.62 11.03
N HIS A 37 1.89 -2.09 12.23
CA HIS A 37 1.39 -1.29 13.34
C HIS A 37 2.21 -1.57 14.62
N PRO A 38 2.42 -0.57 15.50
CA PRO A 38 3.32 -0.71 16.64
C PRO A 38 2.93 -1.77 17.66
N ALA A 39 1.65 -1.85 18.05
CA ALA A 39 1.16 -2.80 19.03
C ALA A 39 -0.37 -2.93 19.02
N ASP A 40 -0.84 -4.11 19.36
CA ASP A 40 -2.25 -4.38 19.62
C ASP A 40 -2.78 -3.57 20.82
N PHE A 41 -4.10 -3.47 20.93
CA PHE A 41 -4.80 -2.77 22.01
C PHE A 41 -4.33 -1.33 22.23
N THR A 42 -3.94 -0.64 21.15
CA THR A 42 -3.54 0.77 21.20
C THR A 42 -4.51 1.64 20.38
N PRO A 43 -4.78 2.89 20.82
CA PRO A 43 -5.82 3.71 20.21
C PRO A 43 -5.63 3.96 18.72
N VAL A 44 -4.45 4.41 18.31
CA VAL A 44 -4.17 4.75 16.90
C VAL A 44 -4.22 3.50 16.01
N CYS A 45 -3.66 2.36 16.46
CA CYS A 45 -3.69 1.13 15.69
C CYS A 45 -5.13 0.62 15.50
N THR A 46 -5.97 0.70 16.54
CA THR A 46 -7.40 0.35 16.45
C THR A 46 -8.11 1.17 15.38
N THR A 47 -7.88 2.48 15.34
CA THR A 47 -8.48 3.35 14.31
C THR A 47 -7.96 3.05 12.90
N GLU A 48 -6.67 2.73 12.74
CA GLU A 48 -6.06 2.43 11.46
C GLU A 48 -6.57 1.12 10.86
N LEU A 49 -6.61 0.04 11.66
CA LEU A 49 -7.10 -1.26 11.18
C LEU A 49 -8.59 -1.19 10.86
N GLY A 50 -9.39 -0.52 11.69
CA GLY A 50 -10.81 -0.28 11.42
C GLY A 50 -11.03 0.55 10.15
N LYS A 51 -10.26 1.63 9.96
CA LYS A 51 -10.32 2.43 8.72
C LYS A 51 -9.94 1.59 7.50
N THR A 52 -8.90 0.79 7.59
CA THR A 52 -8.47 -0.10 6.49
C THR A 52 -9.56 -1.11 6.16
N ALA A 53 -10.18 -1.73 7.16
CA ALA A 53 -11.30 -2.66 6.97
C ALA A 53 -12.51 -1.98 6.29
N SER A 54 -12.83 -0.75 6.68
CA SER A 54 -13.92 0.03 6.05
C SER A 54 -13.66 0.35 4.58
N LEU A 55 -12.40 0.39 4.16
CA LEU A 55 -11.97 0.66 2.79
C LEU A 55 -11.72 -0.61 1.96
N ASN A 56 -11.97 -1.80 2.50
CA ASN A 56 -11.67 -3.06 1.81
C ASN A 56 -12.32 -3.16 0.43
N GLY A 57 -13.55 -2.67 0.27
CA GLY A 57 -14.22 -2.61 -1.03
C GLY A 57 -13.44 -1.77 -2.06
N GLU A 58 -12.81 -0.68 -1.61
CA GLU A 58 -11.99 0.18 -2.48
C GLU A 58 -10.65 -0.50 -2.84
N PHE A 59 -10.03 -1.23 -1.93
CA PHE A 59 -8.84 -2.03 -2.23
C PHE A 59 -9.18 -3.18 -3.19
N THR A 60 -10.27 -3.90 -2.94
CA THR A 60 -10.72 -5.01 -3.79
C THR A 60 -11.02 -4.57 -5.22
N LYS A 61 -11.70 -3.42 -5.43
CA LYS A 61 -11.96 -2.84 -6.76
C LYS A 61 -10.68 -2.58 -7.56
N ARG A 62 -9.56 -2.34 -6.87
CA ARG A 62 -8.24 -2.08 -7.44
C ARG A 62 -7.37 -3.34 -7.55
N GLY A 63 -7.92 -4.51 -7.23
CA GLY A 63 -7.15 -5.76 -7.21
C GLY A 63 -6.01 -5.75 -6.19
N VAL A 64 -6.19 -5.06 -5.06
CA VAL A 64 -5.21 -4.93 -3.98
C VAL A 64 -5.59 -5.84 -2.82
N LYS A 65 -4.71 -6.74 -2.44
CA LYS A 65 -4.79 -7.52 -1.21
C LYS A 65 -4.16 -6.73 -0.07
N VAL A 66 -4.83 -6.72 1.07
CA VAL A 66 -4.39 -6.00 2.27
C VAL A 66 -3.86 -6.99 3.30
N ILE A 67 -2.74 -6.68 3.93
CA ILE A 67 -2.15 -7.46 5.01
C ILE A 67 -1.46 -6.56 6.01
N ALA A 68 -1.71 -6.78 7.29
CA ALA A 68 -1.09 -6.08 8.40
C ALA A 68 -0.09 -6.97 9.13
N ILE A 69 0.83 -6.37 9.89
CA ILE A 69 1.80 -7.06 10.73
C ILE A 69 2.11 -6.27 12.00
N SER A 70 2.29 -6.97 13.11
CA SER A 70 3.02 -6.45 14.27
C SER A 70 3.85 -7.56 14.92
N VAL A 71 4.62 -7.19 15.95
CA VAL A 71 5.41 -8.13 16.75
C VAL A 71 4.62 -8.77 17.90
N ASP A 72 3.32 -8.54 17.93
CA ASP A 72 2.43 -9.19 18.90
C ASP A 72 2.18 -10.65 18.52
N SER A 73 1.70 -11.45 19.48
CA SER A 73 1.39 -12.85 19.26
C SER A 73 0.05 -13.04 18.52
N LEU A 74 -0.13 -14.18 17.88
CA LEU A 74 -1.41 -14.56 17.26
C LEU A 74 -2.58 -14.55 18.26
N GLU A 75 -2.32 -14.98 19.49
CA GLU A 75 -3.33 -14.94 20.56
C GLU A 75 -3.76 -13.50 20.86
N SER A 76 -2.81 -12.56 20.91
CA SER A 76 -3.09 -11.13 21.09
C SER A 76 -3.97 -10.60 19.95
N HIS A 77 -3.59 -10.84 18.70
CA HIS A 77 -4.37 -10.41 17.54
C HIS A 77 -5.81 -10.95 17.58
N ASN A 78 -5.97 -12.24 17.84
CA ASN A 78 -7.29 -12.87 17.88
C ASN A 78 -8.19 -12.30 19.01
N LYS A 79 -7.61 -11.87 20.12
CA LYS A 79 -8.34 -11.20 21.20
C LYS A 79 -8.67 -9.74 20.85
N TRP A 80 -7.84 -9.08 20.05
CA TRP A 80 -8.01 -7.67 19.70
C TRP A 80 -8.94 -7.44 18.50
N VAL A 81 -9.07 -8.40 17.58
CA VAL A 81 -9.97 -8.29 16.41
C VAL A 81 -11.39 -7.88 16.80
N PRO A 82 -12.05 -8.49 17.81
CA PRO A 82 -13.39 -8.07 18.22
C PRO A 82 -13.47 -6.60 18.66
N ASP A 83 -12.47 -6.09 19.36
CA ASP A 83 -12.44 -4.68 19.79
C ASP A 83 -12.33 -3.74 18.57
N ILE A 84 -11.49 -4.10 17.57
CA ILE A 84 -11.39 -3.33 16.33
C ILE A 84 -12.74 -3.24 15.62
N GLU A 85 -13.42 -4.37 15.51
CA GLU A 85 -14.72 -4.50 14.84
C GLU A 85 -15.80 -3.70 15.57
N GLU A 86 -15.87 -3.82 16.89
CA GLU A 86 -16.84 -3.11 17.71
C GLU A 86 -16.65 -1.59 17.64
N VAL A 87 -15.41 -1.12 17.91
CA VAL A 87 -15.09 0.33 17.96
C VAL A 87 -15.36 1.02 16.63
N ASN A 88 -15.09 0.33 15.51
CA ASN A 88 -15.18 0.95 14.17
C ASN A 88 -16.47 0.54 13.42
N SER A 89 -17.31 -0.33 13.99
CA SER A 89 -18.50 -0.87 13.34
C SER A 89 -18.20 -1.48 11.95
N VAL A 90 -17.15 -2.29 11.87
CA VAL A 90 -16.67 -2.95 10.66
C VAL A 90 -16.45 -4.44 10.91
N HIS A 91 -16.27 -5.21 9.82
CA HIS A 91 -15.71 -6.57 9.90
C HIS A 91 -14.26 -6.55 9.38
N LEU A 92 -13.32 -7.10 10.16
CA LEU A 92 -11.93 -7.18 9.78
C LEU A 92 -11.74 -8.32 8.76
N ASN A 93 -11.44 -7.96 7.53
CA ASN A 93 -11.50 -8.82 6.36
C ASN A 93 -10.12 -9.01 5.67
N PHE A 94 -9.04 -8.76 6.40
CA PHE A 94 -7.67 -8.99 5.96
C PHE A 94 -6.84 -9.61 7.11
N PRO A 95 -5.78 -10.38 6.79
CA PRO A 95 -4.95 -11.03 7.80
C PRO A 95 -4.08 -10.02 8.55
N ILE A 96 -3.89 -10.29 9.85
CA ILE A 96 -2.85 -9.68 10.67
C ILE A 96 -1.80 -10.76 10.95
N ILE A 97 -0.56 -10.53 10.52
CA ILE A 97 0.58 -11.41 10.76
C ILE A 97 1.08 -11.24 12.18
N ALA A 98 1.28 -12.36 12.87
CA ALA A 98 1.97 -12.43 14.15
C ALA A 98 3.47 -12.68 13.92
N ASP A 99 4.31 -11.74 14.36
CA ASP A 99 5.78 -11.82 14.19
C ASP A 99 6.52 -11.57 15.53
N PRO A 100 6.26 -12.38 16.60
CA PRO A 100 6.86 -12.19 17.92
C PRO A 100 8.39 -12.30 17.90
N GLU A 101 8.94 -13.05 16.96
CA GLU A 101 10.38 -13.21 16.78
C GLU A 101 11.00 -12.09 15.92
N LYS A 102 10.19 -11.14 15.43
CA LYS A 102 10.61 -10.00 14.59
C LYS A 102 11.28 -10.40 13.28
N THR A 103 11.06 -11.60 12.81
CA THR A 103 11.72 -12.13 11.60
C THR A 103 11.31 -11.35 10.36
N VAL A 104 10.02 -11.16 10.16
CA VAL A 104 9.48 -10.41 9.00
C VAL A 104 9.68 -8.92 9.19
N ALA A 105 9.47 -8.40 10.41
CA ALA A 105 9.66 -6.99 10.72
C ALA A 105 11.08 -6.51 10.48
N LEU A 106 12.10 -7.33 10.81
CA LEU A 106 13.51 -7.02 10.52
C LEU A 106 13.82 -7.16 9.02
N LEU A 107 13.25 -8.17 8.35
CA LEU A 107 13.43 -8.39 6.91
C LEU A 107 12.94 -7.19 6.08
N TYR A 108 11.87 -6.55 6.52
CA TYR A 108 11.27 -5.37 5.88
C TYR A 108 11.70 -4.03 6.49
N ASP A 109 12.71 -4.04 7.39
CA ASP A 109 13.23 -2.83 8.05
C ASP A 109 12.11 -2.01 8.74
N MET A 110 11.18 -2.71 9.40
CA MET A 110 10.04 -2.09 10.09
C MET A 110 10.35 -1.72 11.55
N ILE A 111 11.51 -2.13 12.07
CA ILE A 111 11.96 -1.79 13.43
C ILE A 111 13.06 -0.75 13.30
N HIS A 112 12.82 0.42 13.85
CA HIS A 112 13.75 1.53 13.85
C HIS A 112 14.30 1.72 15.26
N PRO A 113 15.54 1.30 15.57
CA PRO A 113 16.05 1.28 16.95
C PRO A 113 15.97 2.62 17.68
N ASN A 114 16.20 3.73 16.96
CA ASN A 114 16.09 5.07 17.54
C ASN A 114 14.64 5.52 17.84
N ALA A 115 13.63 4.83 17.29
CA ALA A 115 12.22 5.05 17.60
C ALA A 115 11.70 4.02 18.61
N SER A 116 11.95 2.73 18.38
CA SER A 116 11.64 1.63 19.27
C SER A 116 12.42 0.37 18.87
N GLU A 117 13.05 -0.29 19.82
CA GLU A 117 13.66 -1.62 19.62
C GLU A 117 12.66 -2.76 19.80
N LYS A 118 11.48 -2.48 20.38
CA LYS A 118 10.50 -3.49 20.79
C LYS A 118 9.32 -3.63 19.85
N ALA A 119 8.98 -2.56 19.13
CA ALA A 119 7.80 -2.49 18.27
C ALA A 119 8.16 -2.00 16.87
N THR A 120 7.34 -2.34 15.89
CA THR A 120 7.45 -1.76 14.55
C THR A 120 7.04 -0.30 14.55
N VAL A 121 7.61 0.49 13.64
CA VAL A 121 7.04 1.78 13.23
C VAL A 121 5.82 1.55 12.32
N ARG A 122 5.17 2.62 11.86
CA ARG A 122 4.04 2.52 10.92
C ARG A 122 4.55 2.52 9.48
N SER A 123 5.15 1.41 9.05
CA SER A 123 5.60 1.24 7.67
C SER A 123 4.45 0.88 6.74
N VAL A 124 4.55 1.29 5.49
CA VAL A 124 3.67 0.91 4.38
C VAL A 124 4.52 0.50 3.20
N PHE A 125 4.19 -0.62 2.60
CA PHE A 125 4.75 -1.08 1.33
C PHE A 125 3.62 -1.32 0.35
N ILE A 126 3.67 -0.67 -0.82
CA ILE A 126 2.84 -1.05 -1.97
C ILE A 126 3.69 -1.94 -2.86
N ILE A 127 3.21 -3.15 -3.09
CA ILE A 127 3.92 -4.19 -3.84
C ILE A 127 3.11 -4.50 -5.09
N GLY A 128 3.76 -4.49 -6.24
CA GLY A 128 3.12 -4.79 -7.52
C GLY A 128 2.97 -6.31 -7.78
N PRO A 129 2.23 -6.70 -8.84
CA PRO A 129 2.09 -8.10 -9.25
C PRO A 129 3.43 -8.78 -9.57
N ASP A 130 4.43 -8.01 -9.99
CA ASP A 130 5.81 -8.42 -10.23
C ASP A 130 6.63 -8.63 -8.95
N LYS A 131 5.98 -8.60 -7.78
CA LYS A 131 6.59 -8.72 -6.44
C LYS A 131 7.58 -7.61 -6.11
N LYS A 132 7.59 -6.51 -6.86
CA LYS A 132 8.50 -5.39 -6.59
C LYS A 132 7.86 -4.33 -5.71
N ILE A 133 8.68 -3.74 -4.86
CA ILE A 133 8.33 -2.56 -4.07
C ILE A 133 8.07 -1.38 -5.02
N LYS A 134 6.88 -0.83 -4.98
CA LYS A 134 6.44 0.32 -5.81
C LYS A 134 6.40 1.63 -5.01
N LEU A 135 6.16 1.54 -3.70
CA LEU A 135 6.14 2.67 -2.78
C LEU A 135 6.48 2.20 -1.38
N THR A 136 7.15 3.07 -0.63
CA THR A 136 7.33 2.93 0.82
C THR A 136 6.93 4.23 1.51
N LEU A 137 6.23 4.12 2.65
CA LEU A 137 5.95 5.23 3.57
C LEU A 137 6.30 4.80 4.98
N THR A 138 6.81 5.72 5.79
CA THR A 138 7.10 5.46 7.19
C THR A 138 6.60 6.60 8.05
N TYR A 139 5.81 6.26 9.07
CA TYR A 139 5.24 7.20 10.03
C TYR A 139 5.68 6.83 11.44
N PRO A 140 5.87 7.82 12.33
CA PRO A 140 6.12 7.56 13.75
C PRO A 140 4.87 6.96 14.42
N ALA A 141 5.08 6.30 15.55
CA ALA A 141 3.99 5.64 16.30
C ALA A 141 2.84 6.60 16.70
N SER A 142 3.15 7.89 16.88
CA SER A 142 2.17 8.93 17.29
C SER A 142 1.24 9.41 16.17
N THR A 143 1.54 9.09 14.90
CA THR A 143 0.85 9.67 13.75
C THR A 143 0.13 8.60 12.95
N GLY A 144 -1.22 8.61 12.98
CA GLY A 144 -2.05 7.74 12.14
C GLY A 144 -1.92 8.09 10.66
N ARG A 145 -1.94 7.06 9.81
CA ARG A 145 -1.76 7.19 8.36
C ARG A 145 -3.02 7.71 7.67
N ASN A 146 -2.85 8.36 6.53
CA ASN A 146 -3.93 8.76 5.65
C ASN A 146 -4.19 7.68 4.59
N PHE A 147 -5.22 6.86 4.79
CA PHE A 147 -5.55 5.78 3.85
C PHE A 147 -6.17 6.27 2.54
N THR A 148 -6.70 7.50 2.49
CA THR A 148 -7.13 8.14 1.23
C THR A 148 -5.92 8.43 0.35
N GLU A 149 -4.80 8.90 0.95
CA GLU A 149 -3.53 9.06 0.22
C GLU A 149 -2.98 7.71 -0.27
N ILE A 150 -3.08 6.66 0.52
CA ILE A 150 -2.64 5.31 0.10
C ILE A 150 -3.45 4.85 -1.12
N LEU A 151 -4.78 5.03 -1.13
CA LEU A 151 -5.62 4.73 -2.29
C LEU A 151 -5.25 5.59 -3.50
N ARG A 152 -5.06 6.91 -3.30
CA ARG A 152 -4.64 7.83 -4.37
C ARG A 152 -3.33 7.39 -5.03
N VAL A 153 -2.35 6.99 -4.23
CA VAL A 153 -1.06 6.52 -4.74
C VAL A 153 -1.19 5.18 -5.47
N ILE A 154 -2.03 4.26 -4.98
CA ILE A 154 -2.34 3.01 -5.69
C ILE A 154 -2.93 3.31 -7.08
N ASP A 155 -3.91 4.21 -7.16
CA ASP A 155 -4.50 4.63 -8.44
C ASP A 155 -3.42 5.18 -9.39
N SER A 156 -2.54 6.04 -8.89
CA SER A 156 -1.42 6.59 -9.64
C SER A 156 -0.46 5.50 -10.14
N LEU A 157 -0.05 4.59 -9.26
CA LEU A 157 0.88 3.50 -9.60
C LEU A 157 0.30 2.55 -10.65
N GLN A 158 -0.97 2.19 -10.53
CA GLN A 158 -1.66 1.33 -11.50
C GLN A 158 -1.83 2.02 -12.86
N LEU A 159 -2.18 3.30 -12.84
CA LEU A 159 -2.31 4.10 -14.06
C LEU A 159 -0.97 4.19 -14.81
N THR A 160 0.09 4.56 -14.10
CA THR A 160 1.43 4.73 -14.69
C THR A 160 2.09 3.41 -15.10
N ALA A 161 1.70 2.28 -14.50
CA ALA A 161 2.15 0.95 -14.91
C ALA A 161 1.55 0.53 -16.26
N ASN A 162 0.33 0.99 -16.58
CA ASN A 162 -0.41 0.56 -17.77
C ASN A 162 -0.34 1.57 -18.92
N TYR A 163 -0.06 2.83 -18.64
CA TYR A 163 -0.04 3.90 -19.62
C TYR A 163 1.27 4.69 -19.52
N GLN A 164 1.73 5.23 -20.64
CA GLN A 164 2.94 6.05 -20.69
C GLN A 164 2.66 7.50 -20.23
N VAL A 165 2.15 7.59 -19.00
CA VAL A 165 1.81 8.84 -18.32
C VAL A 165 2.45 8.94 -16.96
N ALA A 166 2.49 10.14 -16.39
CA ALA A 166 2.84 10.42 -15.02
C ALA A 166 1.72 11.26 -14.39
N THR A 167 1.50 11.09 -13.09
CA THR A 167 0.53 11.90 -12.35
C THR A 167 1.21 13.15 -11.81
N PRO A 168 0.62 14.37 -12.00
CA PRO A 168 1.17 15.58 -11.41
C PRO A 168 1.05 15.62 -9.89
N ALA A 169 1.66 16.63 -9.27
CA ALA A 169 1.49 16.90 -7.84
C ALA A 169 0.00 17.01 -7.50
N ASP A 170 -0.39 16.46 -6.34
CA ASP A 170 -1.76 16.46 -5.80
C ASP A 170 -2.84 15.81 -6.69
N TRP A 171 -2.45 15.15 -7.76
CA TRP A 171 -3.37 14.48 -8.67
C TRP A 171 -4.33 13.55 -7.91
N VAL A 172 -5.59 13.61 -8.27
CA VAL A 172 -6.62 12.65 -7.84
C VAL A 172 -7.24 11.96 -9.05
N TYR A 173 -7.82 10.78 -8.81
CA TYR A 173 -8.46 9.99 -9.86
C TYR A 173 -9.54 10.80 -10.59
N GLY A 174 -9.45 10.84 -11.92
CA GLY A 174 -10.33 11.62 -12.80
C GLY A 174 -9.70 12.88 -13.37
N GLU A 175 -8.58 13.34 -12.85
CA GLU A 175 -7.89 14.53 -13.33
C GLU A 175 -6.93 14.23 -14.50
N ASP A 176 -6.53 15.30 -15.19
CA ASP A 176 -5.54 15.21 -16.26
C ASP A 176 -4.19 14.67 -15.76
N VAL A 177 -3.53 13.93 -16.64
CA VAL A 177 -2.21 13.37 -16.41
C VAL A 177 -1.18 13.93 -17.39
N ILE A 178 0.10 13.71 -17.09
CA ILE A 178 1.22 14.19 -17.89
C ILE A 178 1.66 13.06 -18.84
N ILE A 179 1.74 13.34 -20.14
CA ILE A 179 2.36 12.43 -21.11
C ILE A 179 3.86 12.39 -20.85
N THR A 180 4.44 11.20 -20.69
CA THR A 180 5.89 11.09 -20.44
C THR A 180 6.71 11.63 -21.63
N PRO A 181 7.89 12.23 -21.38
CA PRO A 181 8.74 12.77 -22.45
C PRO A 181 9.18 11.74 -23.49
N ALA A 182 9.19 10.45 -23.13
CA ALA A 182 9.54 9.36 -24.04
C ALA A 182 8.52 9.14 -25.19
N VAL A 183 7.30 9.66 -25.07
CA VAL A 183 6.27 9.58 -26.11
C VAL A 183 6.44 10.77 -27.05
N SER A 184 6.66 10.51 -28.34
CA SER A 184 6.70 11.58 -29.37
C SER A 184 5.32 12.23 -29.55
N ASP A 185 5.26 13.43 -30.17
CA ASP A 185 3.97 14.07 -30.45
C ASP A 185 3.13 13.25 -31.44
N ALA A 186 3.76 12.62 -32.40
CA ALA A 186 3.08 11.73 -33.36
C ALA A 186 2.47 10.49 -32.62
N ASP A 187 3.24 9.88 -31.74
CA ASP A 187 2.73 8.75 -30.93
C ASP A 187 1.65 9.18 -29.93
N ALA A 188 1.76 10.40 -29.39
CA ALA A 188 0.79 10.94 -28.46
C ALA A 188 -0.61 11.08 -29.10
N VAL A 189 -0.70 11.51 -30.35
CA VAL A 189 -1.97 11.59 -31.11
C VAL A 189 -2.64 10.20 -31.21
N ALA A 190 -1.84 9.16 -31.45
CA ALA A 190 -2.37 7.79 -31.58
C ALA A 190 -2.74 7.17 -30.21
N LYS A 191 -1.92 7.43 -29.17
CA LYS A 191 -2.09 6.81 -27.85
C LYS A 191 -3.15 7.49 -26.98
N PHE A 192 -3.39 8.77 -27.20
CA PHE A 192 -4.33 9.58 -26.41
C PHE A 192 -5.43 10.18 -27.30
N PRO A 193 -6.41 9.36 -27.71
CA PRO A 193 -7.46 9.79 -28.68
C PRO A 193 -8.36 10.91 -28.15
N LYS A 194 -8.39 11.15 -26.83
CA LYS A 194 -9.07 12.31 -26.22
C LYS A 194 -8.31 13.63 -26.42
N GLY A 195 -7.14 13.57 -27.07
CA GLY A 195 -6.29 14.73 -27.31
C GLY A 195 -5.38 15.07 -26.13
N PHE A 196 -4.52 16.04 -26.33
CA PHE A 196 -3.63 16.57 -25.30
C PHE A 196 -3.34 18.05 -25.51
N THR A 197 -2.92 18.74 -24.47
CA THR A 197 -2.51 20.14 -24.48
C THR A 197 -1.03 20.25 -24.16
N SER A 198 -0.26 20.93 -25.05
CA SER A 198 1.14 21.27 -24.76
C SER A 198 1.20 22.59 -23.98
N VAL A 199 1.42 22.53 -22.68
CA VAL A 199 1.64 23.69 -21.83
C VAL A 199 3.07 24.23 -22.07
N LYS A 200 4.01 23.31 -22.20
CA LYS A 200 5.42 23.52 -22.60
C LYS A 200 5.87 22.32 -23.43
N PRO A 201 6.97 22.39 -24.18
CA PRO A 201 7.48 21.25 -24.93
C PRO A 201 7.74 19.99 -24.08
N TYR A 202 8.07 20.18 -22.80
CA TYR A 202 8.30 19.11 -21.82
C TYR A 202 7.09 18.82 -20.92
N LEU A 203 5.98 19.58 -21.03
CA LEU A 203 4.80 19.47 -20.18
C LEU A 203 3.55 19.38 -21.04
N ARG A 204 3.14 18.16 -21.35
CA ARG A 204 1.94 17.85 -22.14
C ARG A 204 0.93 17.14 -21.22
N LYS A 205 -0.29 17.66 -21.18
CA LYS A 205 -1.38 17.11 -20.38
C LYS A 205 -2.42 16.45 -21.27
N THR A 206 -2.95 15.32 -20.80
CA THR A 206 -4.05 14.59 -21.46
C THR A 206 -5.07 14.18 -20.42
N PRO A 207 -6.37 14.08 -20.76
CA PRO A 207 -7.34 13.45 -19.91
C PRO A 207 -6.90 12.04 -19.50
N GLN A 208 -7.26 11.61 -18.31
CA GLN A 208 -6.91 10.28 -17.81
C GLN A 208 -7.34 9.21 -18.84
N PRO A 209 -6.41 8.33 -19.30
CA PRO A 209 -6.67 7.49 -20.46
C PRO A 209 -7.62 6.33 -20.24
N ASN A 210 -7.82 5.89 -18.98
CA ASN A 210 -8.70 4.76 -18.62
C ASN A 210 -10.10 5.17 -18.14
N LEU A 211 -10.53 6.38 -18.42
CA LEU A 211 -11.89 6.88 -18.14
C LEU A 211 -12.78 6.84 -19.39
#